data_a21d0ce43fe345cedab1a050c1ec52cc
#
_entry.id   a21d0ce43fe345cedab1a050c1ec52cc
#
_cell.length_a   1.000
_cell.length_b   1.000
_cell.length_c   1.000
_cell.angle_alpha   90.00
_cell.angle_beta   90.00
_cell.angle_gamma   90.00
#
_symmetry.space_group_name_H-M   'P 1'
#
loop_
_entity.id
_entity.type
_entity.pdbx_description
1 polymer ?
#
loop_
_entity_poly.entity_id
_entity_poly.type
_entity_poly.pdbx_seq_one_letter_code
_entity_poly.pdbx_strand_id
1 'polypeptide(L)'
;MLATEKFTQFIQQNALFNPDERVLLALSGGKDSVLMAHLCKAAGYRFGLAHANFGLRAAESDEDERFCEELAKQLDVPFYSTRFQTEAYAQAEQLSIQMAARELRYQWLEHLRQSEGYHYVAVAHHQNDSVETILLNLVRGTGVSGLHGILPKRDFLIRPLLYLKREEVDALVAQEGLLFREDSSNQSVKYARNKLRHEVVPVLKELNPSLEHTFEQNARRMAELEALLHQRVAELHEQLFEKAVDGTVRIALATLKTLHPQKTLLFELFKPYGFTESVLTDLCASWNGQAGKVFQ
;
A
#
# COMPACT_ATOMS: atom_id res chain seq x y z
N MET A 1 2.20 27.76 -12.75
CA MET A 1 0.91 27.16 -12.32
C MET A 1 0.99 25.68 -12.61
N LEU A 2 0.84 24.83 -11.59
CA LEU A 2 0.91 23.37 -11.73
C LEU A 2 -0.08 22.87 -12.79
N ALA A 3 0.43 22.09 -13.75
CA ALA A 3 -0.42 21.44 -14.75
C ALA A 3 -1.18 20.29 -14.10
N THR A 4 -2.44 20.51 -13.76
CA THR A 4 -3.28 19.54 -13.03
C THR A 4 -4.00 18.53 -13.93
N GLU A 5 -3.92 18.67 -15.25
CA GLU A 5 -4.65 17.83 -16.21
C GLU A 5 -4.37 16.33 -16.04
N LYS A 6 -3.09 15.93 -16.07
CA LYS A 6 -2.72 14.53 -15.88
C LYS A 6 -3.11 14.01 -14.51
N PHE A 7 -3.02 14.86 -13.47
CA PHE A 7 -3.39 14.52 -12.11
C PHE A 7 -4.89 14.23 -11.98
N THR A 8 -5.72 15.14 -12.49
CA THR A 8 -7.17 14.97 -12.47
C THR A 8 -7.63 13.81 -13.35
N GLN A 9 -7.01 13.65 -14.52
CA GLN A 9 -7.27 12.51 -15.40
C GLN A 9 -6.95 11.18 -14.72
N PHE A 10 -5.82 11.06 -14.03
CA PHE A 10 -5.45 9.84 -13.32
C PHE A 10 -6.44 9.51 -12.19
N ILE A 11 -6.87 10.51 -11.43
CA ILE A 11 -7.88 10.36 -10.37
C ILE A 11 -9.19 9.83 -10.96
N GLN A 12 -9.66 10.38 -12.07
CA GLN A 12 -10.90 9.96 -12.73
C GLN A 12 -10.79 8.55 -13.33
N GLN A 13 -9.73 8.27 -14.08
CA GLN A 13 -9.52 6.96 -14.73
C GLN A 13 -9.45 5.80 -13.73
N ASN A 14 -8.92 6.04 -12.53
CA ASN A 14 -8.80 5.02 -11.50
C ASN A 14 -9.91 5.11 -10.44
N ALA A 15 -10.94 5.96 -10.64
CA ALA A 15 -12.04 6.17 -9.71
C ALA A 15 -11.54 6.33 -8.25
N LEU A 16 -10.50 7.16 -8.04
CA LEU A 16 -9.88 7.30 -6.73
C LEU A 16 -10.85 7.95 -5.75
N PHE A 17 -11.43 9.08 -6.14
CA PHE A 17 -12.47 9.80 -5.41
C PHE A 17 -13.21 10.77 -6.34
N ASN A 18 -14.39 11.21 -5.91
CA ASN A 18 -15.20 12.21 -6.62
C ASN A 18 -14.81 13.64 -6.16
N PRO A 19 -15.01 14.68 -6.99
CA PRO A 19 -14.62 16.06 -6.64
C PRO A 19 -15.25 16.60 -5.34
N ASP A 20 -16.44 16.09 -4.96
CA ASP A 20 -17.15 16.51 -3.75
C ASP A 20 -16.68 15.80 -2.48
N GLU A 21 -15.93 14.73 -2.62
CA GLU A 21 -15.41 13.94 -1.51
C GLU A 21 -14.20 14.62 -0.86
N ARG A 22 -14.12 14.51 0.45
CA ARG A 22 -13.00 15.05 1.25
C ARG A 22 -11.91 14.01 1.38
N VAL A 23 -10.66 14.40 1.14
CA VAL A 23 -9.49 13.52 1.18
C VAL A 23 -8.52 13.97 2.27
N LEU A 24 -8.06 13.04 3.10
CA LEU A 24 -7.01 13.28 4.09
C LEU A 24 -5.65 12.94 3.47
N LEU A 25 -4.77 13.92 3.30
CA LEU A 25 -3.44 13.70 2.72
C LEU A 25 -2.44 13.39 3.83
N ALA A 26 -1.79 12.24 3.78
CA ALA A 26 -0.65 11.92 4.63
C ALA A 26 0.57 12.76 4.20
N LEU A 27 0.99 13.69 5.06
CA LEU A 27 2.05 14.64 4.81
C LEU A 27 3.29 14.31 5.65
N SER A 28 4.40 13.94 5.00
CA SER A 28 5.69 13.71 5.67
C SER A 28 6.59 14.95 5.71
N GLY A 29 6.26 15.99 4.95
CA GLY A 29 7.13 17.13 4.68
C GLY A 29 8.09 16.90 3.50
N GLY A 30 8.26 15.65 3.05
CA GLY A 30 9.08 15.32 1.89
C GLY A 30 8.44 15.72 0.57
N LYS A 31 9.27 15.86 -0.48
CA LYS A 31 8.91 16.42 -1.79
C LYS A 31 7.65 15.81 -2.41
N ASP A 32 7.49 14.47 -2.33
CA ASP A 32 6.36 13.79 -2.94
C ASP A 32 5.04 14.18 -2.26
N SER A 33 5.02 14.23 -0.93
CA SER A 33 3.84 14.60 -0.15
C SER A 33 3.49 16.09 -0.26
N VAL A 34 4.50 16.95 -0.37
CA VAL A 34 4.33 18.39 -0.62
C VAL A 34 3.76 18.63 -2.01
N LEU A 35 4.31 17.98 -3.05
CA LEU A 35 3.78 18.06 -4.42
C LEU A 35 2.32 17.61 -4.47
N MET A 36 1.97 16.52 -3.80
CA MET A 36 0.58 16.03 -3.73
C MET A 36 -0.36 17.08 -3.15
N ALA A 37 0.03 17.74 -2.05
CA ALA A 37 -0.78 18.79 -1.42
C ALA A 37 -0.99 19.99 -2.36
N HIS A 38 0.06 20.45 -3.03
CA HIS A 38 -0.04 21.55 -4.00
C HIS A 38 -0.89 21.20 -5.22
N LEU A 39 -0.77 19.96 -5.75
CA LEU A 39 -1.62 19.48 -6.86
C LEU A 39 -3.09 19.41 -6.46
N CYS A 40 -3.40 18.91 -5.26
CA CYS A 40 -4.78 18.90 -4.74
C CYS A 40 -5.35 20.32 -4.61
N LYS A 41 -4.56 21.29 -4.09
CA LYS A 41 -4.96 22.70 -3.98
C LYS A 41 -5.21 23.31 -5.35
N ALA A 42 -4.28 23.12 -6.30
CA ALA A 42 -4.38 23.65 -7.65
C ALA A 42 -5.56 23.05 -8.44
N ALA A 43 -5.92 21.79 -8.18
CA ALA A 43 -7.08 21.12 -8.77
C ALA A 43 -8.41 21.47 -8.10
N GLY A 44 -8.40 22.24 -7.00
CA GLY A 44 -9.60 22.67 -6.29
C GLY A 44 -10.28 21.58 -5.45
N TYR A 45 -9.56 20.51 -5.11
CA TYR A 45 -10.10 19.43 -4.27
C TYR A 45 -10.20 19.84 -2.80
N ARG A 46 -11.14 19.23 -2.07
CA ARG A 46 -11.34 19.42 -0.64
C ARG A 46 -10.49 18.44 0.14
N PHE A 47 -9.50 18.92 0.90
CA PHE A 47 -8.60 18.05 1.65
C PHE A 47 -8.17 18.65 2.99
N GLY A 48 -7.64 17.80 3.85
CA GLY A 48 -6.87 18.18 5.05
C GLY A 48 -5.53 17.49 5.03
N LEU A 49 -4.59 17.97 5.84
CA LEU A 49 -3.23 17.45 5.96
C LEU A 49 -3.05 16.74 7.30
N ALA A 50 -2.45 15.56 7.28
CA ALA A 50 -2.18 14.74 8.47
C ALA A 50 -0.69 14.37 8.55
N HIS A 51 -0.01 14.81 9.62
CA HIS A 51 1.40 14.54 9.88
C HIS A 51 1.57 13.61 11.09
N ALA A 52 2.34 12.55 10.93
CA ALA A 52 2.68 11.59 11.98
C ALA A 52 4.13 11.81 12.42
N ASN A 53 4.33 12.34 13.63
CA ASN A 53 5.64 12.51 14.25
C ASN A 53 5.99 11.23 15.06
N PHE A 54 6.98 10.48 14.59
CA PHE A 54 7.38 9.21 15.22
C PHE A 54 8.39 9.38 16.37
N GLY A 55 8.90 10.59 16.63
CA GLY A 55 9.87 10.86 17.68
C GLY A 55 11.26 10.25 17.48
N LEU A 56 11.54 9.70 16.31
CA LEU A 56 12.76 8.91 16.05
C LEU A 56 14.01 9.75 15.74
N ARG A 57 13.85 11.05 15.47
CA ARG A 57 14.93 11.97 15.07
C ARG A 57 14.97 13.24 15.93
N ALA A 58 14.40 13.18 17.13
CA ALA A 58 14.39 14.30 18.09
C ALA A 58 14.00 15.66 17.43
N ALA A 59 14.91 16.63 17.42
CA ALA A 59 14.65 17.98 16.89
C ALA A 59 14.24 18.02 15.41
N GLU A 60 14.79 17.14 14.54
CA GLU A 60 14.40 17.07 13.14
C GLU A 60 12.91 16.71 12.99
N SER A 61 12.41 15.76 13.80
CA SER A 61 10.99 15.39 13.76
C SER A 61 10.06 16.53 14.16
N ASP A 62 10.48 17.39 15.07
CA ASP A 62 9.72 18.57 15.51
C ASP A 62 9.78 19.70 14.46
N GLU A 63 10.88 19.82 13.73
CA GLU A 63 11.01 20.73 12.60
C GLU A 63 10.15 20.29 11.41
N ASP A 64 10.09 19.00 11.13
CA ASP A 64 9.22 18.45 10.08
C ASP A 64 7.75 18.70 10.40
N GLU A 65 7.32 18.52 11.65
CA GLU A 65 5.96 18.81 12.10
C GLU A 65 5.62 20.30 11.93
N ARG A 66 6.52 21.22 12.36
CA ARG A 66 6.34 22.65 12.18
C ARG A 66 6.24 23.05 10.70
N PHE A 67 7.11 22.51 9.85
CA PHE A 67 7.04 22.73 8.41
C PHE A 67 5.70 22.29 7.82
N CYS A 68 5.19 21.12 8.22
CA CYS A 68 3.90 20.61 7.77
C CYS A 68 2.73 21.51 8.22
N GLU A 69 2.78 22.02 9.46
CA GLU A 69 1.78 22.98 9.98
C GLU A 69 1.81 24.30 9.21
N GLU A 70 2.99 24.84 8.93
CA GLU A 70 3.14 26.07 8.14
C GLU A 70 2.63 25.89 6.71
N LEU A 71 2.90 24.77 6.07
CA LEU A 71 2.38 24.43 4.76
C LEU A 71 0.85 24.37 4.77
N ALA A 72 0.24 23.80 5.78
CA ALA A 72 -1.21 23.74 5.92
C ALA A 72 -1.83 25.14 6.04
N LYS A 73 -1.20 26.04 6.80
CA LYS A 73 -1.60 27.46 6.92
C LYS A 73 -1.48 28.19 5.57
N GLN A 74 -0.39 27.96 4.82
CA GLN A 74 -0.19 28.55 3.50
C GLN A 74 -1.24 28.08 2.48
N LEU A 75 -1.62 26.81 2.55
CA LEU A 75 -2.61 26.21 1.68
C LEU A 75 -4.06 26.48 2.14
N ASP A 76 -4.23 27.07 3.33
CA ASP A 76 -5.54 27.32 3.96
C ASP A 76 -6.39 26.04 4.01
N VAL A 77 -5.87 25.01 4.72
CA VAL A 77 -6.52 23.69 4.90
C VAL A 77 -6.37 23.18 6.34
N PRO A 78 -7.28 22.32 6.83
CA PRO A 78 -7.15 21.69 8.14
C PRO A 78 -5.84 20.92 8.29
N PHE A 79 -5.24 21.03 9.48
CA PHE A 79 -4.02 20.31 9.83
C PHE A 79 -4.23 19.46 11.09
N TYR A 80 -3.76 18.24 11.04
CA TYR A 80 -3.79 17.28 12.14
C TYR A 80 -2.39 16.71 12.34
N SER A 81 -1.94 16.65 13.59
CA SER A 81 -0.69 15.97 13.92
C SER A 81 -0.84 15.07 15.13
N THR A 82 0.01 14.07 15.22
CA THR A 82 0.15 13.21 16.39
C THR A 82 1.60 12.83 16.59
N ARG A 83 1.99 12.63 17.85
CA ARG A 83 3.32 12.15 18.24
C ARG A 83 3.19 10.75 18.81
N PHE A 84 3.98 9.81 18.28
CA PHE A 84 3.99 8.42 18.70
C PHE A 84 5.18 8.09 19.61
N GLN A 85 4.97 7.18 20.54
CA GLN A 85 6.03 6.52 21.31
C GLN A 85 6.49 5.26 20.54
N THR A 86 7.09 5.47 19.35
CA THR A 86 7.33 4.40 18.36
C THR A 86 8.23 3.29 18.89
N GLU A 87 9.28 3.62 19.65
CA GLU A 87 10.19 2.61 20.23
C GLU A 87 9.50 1.76 21.29
N ALA A 88 8.70 2.36 22.16
CA ALA A 88 7.95 1.65 23.19
C ALA A 88 6.93 0.69 22.54
N TYR A 89 6.22 1.15 21.51
CA TYR A 89 5.28 0.31 20.76
C TYR A 89 6.00 -0.86 20.05
N ALA A 90 7.11 -0.59 19.40
CA ALA A 90 7.91 -1.60 18.71
C ALA A 90 8.39 -2.70 19.68
N GLN A 91 8.80 -2.32 20.89
CA GLN A 91 9.22 -3.25 21.93
C GLN A 91 8.05 -4.09 22.45
N ALA A 92 6.91 -3.47 22.73
CA ALA A 92 5.72 -4.16 23.25
C ALA A 92 5.17 -5.19 22.26
N GLU A 93 5.10 -4.84 20.99
CA GLU A 93 4.54 -5.68 19.91
C GLU A 93 5.60 -6.58 19.24
N GLN A 94 6.85 -6.54 19.68
CA GLN A 94 7.99 -7.30 19.09
C GLN A 94 8.18 -7.04 17.60
N LEU A 95 7.97 -5.80 17.17
CA LEU A 95 8.08 -5.35 15.79
C LEU A 95 9.42 -4.62 15.54
N SER A 96 9.83 -4.58 14.27
CA SER A 96 10.86 -3.62 13.88
C SER A 96 10.32 -2.18 13.98
N ILE A 97 11.19 -1.20 14.24
CA ILE A 97 10.81 0.22 14.29
C ILE A 97 10.03 0.67 13.05
N GLN A 98 10.42 0.17 11.86
CA GLN A 98 9.72 0.50 10.62
C GLN A 98 8.31 -0.10 10.54
N MET A 99 8.14 -1.34 11.01
CA MET A 99 6.81 -1.97 11.07
C MET A 99 5.92 -1.25 12.07
N ALA A 100 6.45 -0.94 13.25
CA ALA A 100 5.75 -0.20 14.29
C ALA A 100 5.31 1.20 13.80
N ALA A 101 6.22 1.97 13.19
CA ALA A 101 5.90 3.28 12.62
C ALA A 101 4.84 3.19 11.51
N ARG A 102 4.92 2.16 10.68
CA ARG A 102 3.93 1.92 9.62
C ARG A 102 2.56 1.59 10.20
N GLU A 103 2.49 0.70 11.16
CA GLU A 103 1.24 0.27 11.80
C GLU A 103 0.57 1.44 12.52
N LEU A 104 1.29 2.12 13.40
CA LEU A 104 0.81 3.30 14.11
C LEU A 104 0.27 4.38 13.17
N ARG A 105 1.00 4.65 12.07
CA ARG A 105 0.57 5.63 11.06
C ARG A 105 -0.76 5.25 10.42
N TYR A 106 -0.93 4.01 9.95
CA TYR A 106 -2.17 3.63 9.26
C TYR A 106 -3.36 3.50 10.20
N GLN A 107 -3.16 3.02 11.42
CA GLN A 107 -4.21 2.98 12.44
C GLN A 107 -4.69 4.41 12.77
N TRP A 108 -3.77 5.35 12.99
CA TRP A 108 -4.12 6.73 13.28
C TRP A 108 -4.79 7.43 12.10
N LEU A 109 -4.26 7.28 10.88
CA LEU A 109 -4.84 7.88 9.69
C LEU A 109 -6.27 7.38 9.44
N GLU A 110 -6.53 6.10 9.65
CA GLU A 110 -7.88 5.53 9.52
C GLU A 110 -8.82 6.05 10.61
N HIS A 111 -8.37 6.09 11.86
CA HIS A 111 -9.13 6.68 12.94
C HIS A 111 -9.48 8.16 12.65
N LEU A 112 -8.49 8.96 12.25
CA LEU A 112 -8.67 10.37 11.90
C LEU A 112 -9.60 10.55 10.69
N ARG A 113 -9.46 9.71 9.67
CA ARG A 113 -10.35 9.70 8.50
C ARG A 113 -11.80 9.55 8.91
N GLN A 114 -12.09 8.58 9.79
CA GLN A 114 -13.46 8.30 10.26
C GLN A 114 -13.99 9.42 11.16
N SER A 115 -13.20 9.87 12.15
CA SER A 115 -13.64 10.87 13.13
C SER A 115 -13.90 12.25 12.51
N GLU A 116 -13.10 12.64 11.49
CA GLU A 116 -13.21 13.95 10.81
C GLU A 116 -14.06 13.91 9.52
N GLY A 117 -14.62 12.74 9.18
CA GLY A 117 -15.50 12.58 8.04
C GLY A 117 -14.80 12.72 6.68
N TYR A 118 -13.55 12.26 6.55
CA TYR A 118 -12.88 12.10 5.27
C TYR A 118 -13.27 10.77 4.62
N HIS A 119 -13.37 10.77 3.28
CA HIS A 119 -13.74 9.57 2.53
C HIS A 119 -12.52 8.67 2.31
N TYR A 120 -11.37 9.25 2.02
CA TYR A 120 -10.13 8.54 1.69
C TYR A 120 -8.93 9.15 2.39
N VAL A 121 -7.88 8.34 2.53
CA VAL A 121 -6.52 8.76 2.89
C VAL A 121 -5.64 8.66 1.66
N ALA A 122 -5.00 9.77 1.26
CA ALA A 122 -4.05 9.80 0.16
C ALA A 122 -2.60 9.69 0.67
N VAL A 123 -1.81 8.84 0.02
CA VAL A 123 -0.37 8.70 0.26
C VAL A 123 0.40 8.93 -1.05
N ALA A 124 1.51 9.65 -0.96
CA ALA A 124 2.26 10.16 -2.10
C ALA A 124 3.25 9.13 -2.69
N HIS A 125 2.78 7.90 -2.99
CA HIS A 125 3.56 6.92 -3.72
C HIS A 125 3.59 7.26 -5.20
N HIS A 126 4.74 7.05 -5.86
CA HIS A 126 4.98 7.22 -7.29
C HIS A 126 5.37 5.91 -7.97
N GLN A 127 5.56 5.88 -9.31
CA GLN A 127 5.83 4.65 -10.08
C GLN A 127 7.05 3.86 -9.56
N ASN A 128 8.14 4.54 -9.23
CA ASN A 128 9.36 3.88 -8.73
C ASN A 128 9.11 3.14 -7.41
N ASP A 129 8.23 3.63 -6.55
CA ASP A 129 7.84 2.90 -5.32
C ASP A 129 7.15 1.57 -5.64
N SER A 130 6.38 1.51 -6.73
CA SER A 130 5.75 0.27 -7.19
C SER A 130 6.79 -0.72 -7.71
N VAL A 131 7.78 -0.26 -8.50
CA VAL A 131 8.92 -1.09 -8.94
C VAL A 131 9.67 -1.67 -7.73
N GLU A 132 10.04 -0.82 -6.78
CA GLU A 132 10.73 -1.24 -5.54
C GLU A 132 9.91 -2.29 -4.77
N THR A 133 8.60 -2.10 -4.70
CA THR A 133 7.69 -3.01 -3.99
C THR A 133 7.59 -4.37 -4.69
N ILE A 134 7.45 -4.40 -6.01
CA ILE A 134 7.43 -5.65 -6.79
C ILE A 134 8.74 -6.42 -6.62
N LEU A 135 9.88 -5.75 -6.76
CA LEU A 135 11.19 -6.36 -6.60
C LEU A 135 11.39 -6.92 -5.18
N LEU A 136 10.99 -6.16 -4.17
CA LEU A 136 11.09 -6.60 -2.77
C LEU A 136 10.22 -7.85 -2.51
N ASN A 137 9.00 -7.87 -3.05
CA ASN A 137 8.10 -9.00 -2.95
C ASN A 137 8.64 -10.24 -3.67
N LEU A 138 9.19 -10.07 -4.89
CA LEU A 138 9.86 -11.16 -5.63
C LEU A 138 10.99 -11.79 -4.83
N VAL A 139 11.86 -10.97 -4.23
CA VAL A 139 13.01 -11.47 -3.43
C VAL A 139 12.56 -12.21 -2.16
N ARG A 140 11.42 -11.81 -1.59
CA ARG A 140 10.88 -12.44 -0.38
C ARG A 140 10.03 -13.68 -0.64
N GLY A 141 9.68 -13.92 -1.88
CA GLY A 141 8.66 -14.89 -2.26
C GLY A 141 7.25 -14.31 -2.12
N THR A 142 6.49 -14.38 -3.18
CA THR A 142 5.11 -13.84 -3.20
C THR A 142 4.23 -14.62 -4.15
N GLY A 143 2.92 -14.63 -3.86
CA GLY A 143 1.87 -14.99 -4.81
C GLY A 143 1.57 -13.85 -5.79
N VAL A 144 0.50 -14.02 -6.58
CA VAL A 144 0.07 -13.04 -7.61
C VAL A 144 -0.15 -11.66 -7.02
N SER A 145 -0.74 -11.57 -5.82
CA SER A 145 -1.03 -10.32 -5.10
C SER A 145 0.19 -9.45 -4.80
N GLY A 146 1.37 -10.04 -4.67
CA GLY A 146 2.60 -9.25 -4.47
C GLY A 146 3.23 -8.75 -5.77
N LEU A 147 2.81 -9.29 -6.93
CA LEU A 147 3.37 -8.94 -8.24
C LEU A 147 2.69 -7.75 -8.91
N HIS A 148 1.50 -7.35 -8.48
CA HIS A 148 0.86 -6.14 -8.99
C HIS A 148 1.41 -4.84 -8.37
N GLY A 149 2.34 -4.94 -7.38
CA GLY A 149 2.95 -3.78 -6.75
C GLY A 149 1.96 -2.94 -5.94
N ILE A 150 2.04 -1.63 -6.12
CA ILE A 150 1.19 -0.67 -5.42
C ILE A 150 -0.02 -0.35 -6.30
N LEU A 151 -1.23 -0.66 -5.81
CA LEU A 151 -2.48 -0.32 -6.50
C LEU A 151 -2.83 1.17 -6.32
N PRO A 152 -3.43 1.83 -7.33
CA PRO A 152 -3.91 3.22 -7.21
C PRO A 152 -4.90 3.44 -6.08
N LYS A 153 -5.77 2.45 -5.84
CA LYS A 153 -6.77 2.45 -4.76
C LYS A 153 -6.82 1.07 -4.10
N ARG A 154 -6.85 1.06 -2.78
CA ARG A 154 -7.09 -0.14 -1.98
C ARG A 154 -7.82 0.27 -0.71
N ASP A 155 -9.06 -0.20 -0.56
CA ASP A 155 -9.95 0.17 0.54
C ASP A 155 -10.10 1.71 0.64
N PHE A 156 -9.75 2.29 1.77
CA PHE A 156 -9.74 3.74 1.99
C PHE A 156 -8.45 4.45 1.56
N LEU A 157 -7.41 3.71 1.14
CA LEU A 157 -6.12 4.27 0.73
C LEU A 157 -6.08 4.53 -0.76
N ILE A 158 -5.69 5.75 -1.14
CA ILE A 158 -5.51 6.17 -2.53
C ILE A 158 -4.09 6.71 -2.77
N ARG A 159 -3.61 6.65 -4.01
CA ARG A 159 -2.24 7.07 -4.39
C ARG A 159 -2.29 7.94 -5.64
N PRO A 160 -2.64 9.21 -5.48
CA PRO A 160 -2.88 10.11 -6.61
C PRO A 160 -1.64 10.42 -7.46
N LEU A 161 -0.42 10.19 -6.95
CA LEU A 161 0.83 10.43 -7.69
C LEU A 161 1.40 9.18 -8.36
N LEU A 162 0.71 8.04 -8.33
CA LEU A 162 1.25 6.77 -8.81
C LEU A 162 1.53 6.74 -10.33
N TYR A 163 1.03 7.72 -11.08
CA TYR A 163 1.31 7.90 -12.51
C TYR A 163 2.65 8.62 -12.79
N LEU A 164 3.25 9.26 -11.79
CA LEU A 164 4.50 10.02 -11.94
C LEU A 164 5.71 9.12 -11.71
N LYS A 165 6.75 9.36 -12.49
CA LYS A 165 8.11 8.89 -12.19
C LYS A 165 8.78 9.85 -11.21
N ARG A 166 9.81 9.36 -10.52
CA ARG A 166 10.61 10.17 -9.59
C ARG A 166 11.17 11.42 -10.26
N GLU A 167 11.70 11.27 -11.47
CA GLU A 167 12.28 12.38 -12.24
C GLU A 167 11.21 13.44 -12.59
N GLU A 168 9.97 13.02 -12.83
CA GLU A 168 8.86 13.97 -13.07
C GLU A 168 8.44 14.69 -11.79
N VAL A 169 8.45 14.00 -10.63
CA VAL A 169 8.22 14.63 -9.32
C VAL A 169 9.31 15.68 -9.05
N ASP A 170 10.58 15.34 -9.25
CA ASP A 170 11.73 16.25 -9.05
C ASP A 170 11.61 17.48 -9.97
N ALA A 171 11.26 17.29 -11.23
CA ALA A 171 11.08 18.36 -12.20
C ALA A 171 9.92 19.30 -11.81
N LEU A 172 8.77 18.76 -11.40
CA LEU A 172 7.62 19.56 -10.98
C LEU A 172 7.90 20.36 -9.71
N VAL A 173 8.54 19.76 -8.72
CA VAL A 173 8.94 20.44 -7.48
C VAL A 173 9.91 21.59 -7.76
N ALA A 174 10.92 21.36 -8.63
CA ALA A 174 11.89 22.38 -9.01
C ALA A 174 11.25 23.50 -9.84
N GLN A 175 10.40 23.17 -10.81
CA GLN A 175 9.71 24.13 -11.67
C GLN A 175 8.81 25.08 -10.88
N GLU A 176 8.11 24.59 -9.88
CA GLU A 176 7.19 25.39 -9.04
C GLU A 176 7.90 25.97 -7.80
N GLY A 177 9.20 25.69 -7.60
CA GLY A 177 9.97 26.21 -6.47
C GLY A 177 9.42 25.77 -5.11
N LEU A 178 8.88 24.54 -5.03
CA LEU A 178 8.25 24.07 -3.79
C LEU A 178 9.31 23.78 -2.72
N LEU A 179 9.10 24.34 -1.54
CA LEU A 179 9.92 24.04 -0.37
C LEU A 179 9.51 22.67 0.21
N PHE A 180 10.47 21.87 0.61
CA PHE A 180 10.26 20.55 1.23
C PHE A 180 11.40 20.25 2.21
N ARG A 181 11.21 19.22 3.04
CA ARG A 181 12.21 18.71 3.97
C ARG A 181 12.87 17.45 3.40
N GLU A 182 14.18 17.39 3.46
CA GLU A 182 14.91 16.17 3.10
C GLU A 182 14.99 15.23 4.31
N ASP A 183 14.57 13.99 4.14
CA ASP A 183 14.70 12.96 5.15
C ASP A 183 16.10 12.34 5.08
N SER A 184 16.94 12.61 6.08
CA SER A 184 18.30 12.08 6.20
C SER A 184 18.39 10.56 6.14
N SER A 185 17.32 9.84 6.52
CA SER A 185 17.26 8.38 6.46
C SER A 185 17.17 7.80 5.03
N ASN A 186 16.78 8.60 4.04
CA ASN A 186 16.68 8.17 2.64
C ASN A 186 18.02 7.80 2.01
N GLN A 187 19.13 8.29 2.54
CA GLN A 187 20.48 8.00 2.05
C GLN A 187 21.06 6.68 2.58
N SER A 188 20.45 6.11 3.61
CA SER A 188 20.97 4.91 4.25
C SER A 188 20.63 3.64 3.45
N VAL A 189 21.65 2.94 2.94
CA VAL A 189 21.50 1.61 2.28
C VAL A 189 21.27 0.44 3.25
N LYS A 190 21.15 0.73 4.56
CA LYS A 190 20.89 -0.28 5.59
C LYS A 190 19.58 -1.05 5.35
N TYR A 191 18.64 -0.43 4.68
CA TYR A 191 17.31 -0.99 4.45
C TYR A 191 17.19 -1.60 3.06
N ALA A 192 16.60 -2.78 2.96
CA ALA A 192 16.46 -3.54 1.71
C ALA A 192 15.82 -2.70 0.56
N ARG A 193 14.84 -1.84 0.88
CA ARG A 193 14.20 -0.96 -0.11
C ARG A 193 15.18 0.10 -0.65
N ASN A 194 15.96 0.72 0.21
CA ASN A 194 16.98 1.70 -0.21
C ASN A 194 18.08 1.03 -1.03
N LYS A 195 18.47 -0.22 -0.67
CA LYS A 195 19.43 -0.99 -1.47
C LYS A 195 18.89 -1.28 -2.87
N LEU A 196 17.62 -1.70 -2.99
CA LEU A 196 16.98 -1.87 -4.30
C LEU A 196 17.00 -0.56 -5.10
N ARG A 197 16.63 0.55 -4.48
CA ARG A 197 16.59 1.88 -5.10
C ARG A 197 17.93 2.36 -5.62
N HIS A 198 18.99 2.18 -4.85
CA HIS A 198 20.31 2.76 -5.15
C HIS A 198 21.23 1.82 -5.94
N GLU A 199 21.09 0.50 -5.77
CA GLU A 199 22.03 -0.47 -6.34
C GLU A 199 21.41 -1.35 -7.43
N VAL A 200 20.11 -1.68 -7.34
CA VAL A 200 19.48 -2.66 -8.25
C VAL A 200 18.70 -1.96 -9.36
N VAL A 201 17.82 -1.03 -9.01
CA VAL A 201 16.99 -0.32 -10.01
C VAL A 201 17.82 0.40 -11.06
N PRO A 202 18.95 1.10 -10.75
CA PRO A 202 19.79 1.71 -11.76
C PRO A 202 20.34 0.70 -12.78
N VAL A 203 20.80 -0.46 -12.33
CA VAL A 203 21.33 -1.52 -13.22
C VAL A 203 20.21 -2.07 -14.12
N LEU A 204 19.00 -2.26 -13.59
CA LEU A 204 17.85 -2.68 -14.40
C LEU A 204 17.46 -1.61 -15.44
N LYS A 205 17.63 -0.32 -15.13
CA LYS A 205 17.38 0.79 -16.08
C LYS A 205 18.42 0.84 -17.20
N GLU A 206 19.66 0.39 -16.99
CA GLU A 206 20.64 0.22 -18.07
C GLU A 206 20.17 -0.83 -19.08
N LEU A 207 19.54 -1.91 -18.62
CA LEU A 207 18.97 -2.97 -19.49
C LEU A 207 17.66 -2.53 -20.16
N ASN A 208 16.84 -1.77 -19.45
CA ASN A 208 15.56 -1.27 -19.93
C ASN A 208 15.33 0.18 -19.46
N PRO A 209 15.64 1.20 -20.27
CA PRO A 209 15.40 2.61 -19.93
C PRO A 209 13.93 2.95 -19.63
N SER A 210 12.99 2.12 -20.09
CA SER A 210 11.54 2.28 -19.83
C SER A 210 11.06 1.35 -18.71
N LEU A 211 11.90 1.06 -17.72
CA LEU A 211 11.65 0.08 -16.65
C LEU A 211 10.33 0.32 -15.95
N GLU A 212 10.06 1.55 -15.51
CA GLU A 212 8.85 1.91 -14.78
C GLU A 212 7.59 1.59 -15.60
N HIS A 213 7.59 1.94 -16.87
CA HIS A 213 6.47 1.65 -17.77
C HIS A 213 6.26 0.15 -17.96
N THR A 214 7.36 -0.60 -18.14
CA THR A 214 7.29 -2.08 -18.25
C THR A 214 6.71 -2.70 -16.99
N PHE A 215 7.15 -2.23 -15.81
CA PHE A 215 6.62 -2.71 -14.53
C PHE A 215 5.16 -2.33 -14.33
N GLU A 216 4.75 -1.13 -14.73
CA GLU A 216 3.34 -0.69 -14.70
C GLU A 216 2.45 -1.62 -15.53
N GLN A 217 2.85 -1.93 -16.78
CA GLN A 217 2.11 -2.85 -17.63
C GLN A 217 2.02 -4.26 -17.03
N ASN A 218 3.12 -4.77 -16.49
CA ASN A 218 3.13 -6.07 -15.84
C ASN A 218 2.26 -6.08 -14.58
N ALA A 219 2.34 -5.03 -13.75
CA ALA A 219 1.51 -4.86 -12.57
C ALA A 219 0.01 -4.87 -12.91
N ARG A 220 -0.39 -4.18 -13.98
CA ARG A 220 -1.78 -4.19 -14.46
C ARG A 220 -2.24 -5.60 -14.85
N ARG A 221 -1.43 -6.33 -15.64
CA ARG A 221 -1.75 -7.72 -16.02
C ARG A 221 -1.87 -8.64 -14.79
N MET A 222 -0.98 -8.46 -13.79
CA MET A 222 -1.05 -9.25 -12.55
C MET A 222 -2.30 -8.92 -11.73
N ALA A 223 -2.69 -7.65 -11.66
CA ALA A 223 -3.94 -7.26 -11.00
C ALA A 223 -5.19 -7.83 -11.69
N GLU A 224 -5.21 -7.88 -13.03
CA GLU A 224 -6.29 -8.52 -13.79
C GLU A 224 -6.35 -10.03 -13.52
N LEU A 225 -5.18 -10.70 -13.49
CA LEU A 225 -5.11 -12.14 -13.15
C LEU A 225 -5.56 -12.41 -11.71
N GLU A 226 -5.21 -11.54 -10.76
CA GLU A 226 -5.67 -11.65 -9.38
C GLU A 226 -7.19 -11.49 -9.29
N ALA A 227 -7.77 -10.53 -10.02
CA ALA A 227 -9.22 -10.35 -10.06
C ALA A 227 -9.95 -11.59 -10.60
N LEU A 228 -9.44 -12.22 -11.67
CA LEU A 228 -9.96 -13.49 -12.19
C LEU A 228 -9.83 -14.62 -11.16
N LEU A 229 -8.71 -14.70 -10.45
CA LEU A 229 -8.51 -15.69 -9.39
C LEU A 229 -9.52 -15.48 -8.24
N HIS A 230 -9.69 -14.25 -7.77
CA HIS A 230 -10.64 -13.92 -6.71
C HIS A 230 -12.08 -14.21 -7.12
N GLN A 231 -12.46 -13.91 -8.37
CA GLN A 231 -13.80 -14.28 -8.88
C GLN A 231 -13.99 -15.79 -8.83
N ARG A 232 -13.00 -16.57 -9.30
CA ARG A 232 -13.07 -18.03 -9.30
C ARG A 232 -13.13 -18.60 -7.86
N VAL A 233 -12.37 -18.02 -6.94
CA VAL A 233 -12.40 -18.41 -5.52
C VAL A 233 -13.74 -18.11 -4.88
N ALA A 234 -14.34 -16.95 -5.18
CA ALA A 234 -15.67 -16.60 -4.68
C ALA A 234 -16.76 -17.57 -5.18
N GLU A 235 -16.77 -17.90 -6.47
CA GLU A 235 -17.68 -18.91 -7.04
C GLU A 235 -17.52 -20.28 -6.36
N LEU A 236 -16.27 -20.71 -6.17
CA LEU A 236 -15.98 -21.99 -5.48
C LEU A 236 -16.40 -21.94 -4.01
N HIS A 237 -16.19 -20.81 -3.33
CA HIS A 237 -16.60 -20.65 -1.95
C HIS A 237 -18.13 -20.82 -1.80
N GLU A 238 -18.91 -20.16 -2.66
CA GLU A 238 -20.37 -20.30 -2.67
C GLU A 238 -20.84 -21.74 -2.97
N GLN A 239 -20.11 -22.43 -3.86
CA GLN A 239 -20.47 -23.80 -4.27
C GLN A 239 -20.10 -24.87 -3.24
N LEU A 240 -18.99 -24.67 -2.50
CA LEU A 240 -18.36 -25.73 -1.70
C LEU A 240 -18.59 -25.58 -0.19
N PHE A 241 -18.82 -24.35 0.30
CA PHE A 241 -18.85 -24.06 1.73
C PHE A 241 -20.31 -24.11 2.25
N GLU A 242 -20.70 -25.24 2.78
CA GLU A 242 -22.02 -25.42 3.38
C GLU A 242 -22.00 -25.04 4.86
N LYS A 243 -22.76 -23.97 5.22
CA LYS A 243 -22.93 -23.58 6.62
C LYS A 243 -23.94 -24.50 7.30
N ALA A 244 -23.52 -25.23 8.31
CA ALA A 244 -24.40 -26.03 9.15
C ALA A 244 -25.11 -25.17 10.20
N VAL A 245 -26.20 -25.70 10.77
CA VAL A 245 -27.04 -25.00 11.76
C VAL A 245 -26.27 -24.65 13.04
N ASP A 246 -25.25 -25.42 13.38
CA ASP A 246 -24.36 -25.22 14.53
C ASP A 246 -23.25 -24.18 14.30
N GLY A 247 -23.25 -23.51 13.14
CA GLY A 247 -22.25 -22.51 12.75
C GLY A 247 -20.97 -23.10 12.17
N THR A 248 -20.85 -24.43 12.10
CA THR A 248 -19.71 -25.06 11.43
C THR A 248 -19.82 -24.95 9.91
N VAL A 249 -18.66 -24.98 9.23
CA VAL A 249 -18.61 -25.04 7.76
C VAL A 249 -18.23 -26.46 7.35
N ARG A 250 -18.98 -27.04 6.44
CA ARG A 250 -18.73 -28.38 5.88
C ARG A 250 -18.33 -28.26 4.42
N ILE A 251 -17.32 -29.02 4.04
CA ILE A 251 -16.81 -29.04 2.67
C ILE A 251 -16.59 -30.50 2.28
N ALA A 252 -17.12 -30.91 1.13
CA ALA A 252 -16.95 -32.25 0.62
C ALA A 252 -15.49 -32.49 0.18
N LEU A 253 -14.77 -33.38 0.86
CA LEU A 253 -13.38 -33.71 0.56
C LEU A 253 -13.20 -34.21 -0.89
N ALA A 254 -14.17 -34.94 -1.42
CA ALA A 254 -14.13 -35.42 -2.81
C ALA A 254 -14.03 -34.27 -3.80
N THR A 255 -14.76 -33.18 -3.57
CA THR A 255 -14.74 -32.00 -4.44
C THR A 255 -13.41 -31.22 -4.33
N LEU A 256 -12.86 -31.11 -3.11
CA LEU A 256 -11.54 -30.47 -2.94
C LEU A 256 -10.42 -31.22 -3.70
N LYS A 257 -10.52 -32.56 -3.80
CA LYS A 257 -9.57 -33.38 -4.54
C LYS A 257 -9.59 -33.13 -6.07
N THR A 258 -10.71 -32.65 -6.61
CA THR A 258 -10.88 -32.41 -8.05
C THR A 258 -10.54 -30.99 -8.48
N LEU A 259 -10.23 -30.09 -7.54
CA LEU A 259 -9.87 -28.71 -7.86
C LEU A 259 -8.59 -28.68 -8.74
N HIS A 260 -8.61 -27.82 -9.76
CA HIS A 260 -7.46 -27.60 -10.62
C HIS A 260 -7.33 -26.11 -11.01
N PRO A 261 -6.17 -25.46 -10.78
CA PRO A 261 -4.95 -25.91 -10.07
C PRO A 261 -5.20 -26.04 -8.55
N GLN A 262 -4.97 -27.24 -8.02
CA GLN A 262 -5.39 -27.60 -6.66
C GLN A 262 -4.74 -26.75 -5.56
N LYS A 263 -3.40 -26.65 -5.56
CA LYS A 263 -2.67 -25.94 -4.49
C LYS A 263 -3.09 -24.47 -4.38
N THR A 264 -3.14 -23.78 -5.49
CA THR A 264 -3.51 -22.36 -5.54
C THR A 264 -4.93 -22.14 -5.05
N LEU A 265 -5.90 -22.92 -5.55
CA LEU A 265 -7.29 -22.77 -5.16
C LEU A 265 -7.55 -23.13 -3.70
N LEU A 266 -6.91 -24.18 -3.19
CA LEU A 266 -6.97 -24.52 -1.76
C LEU A 266 -6.39 -23.39 -0.90
N PHE A 267 -5.23 -22.86 -1.27
CA PHE A 267 -4.61 -21.77 -0.53
C PHE A 267 -5.52 -20.54 -0.46
N GLU A 268 -6.04 -20.06 -1.58
CA GLU A 268 -6.90 -18.87 -1.62
C GLU A 268 -8.26 -19.11 -0.92
N LEU A 269 -8.84 -20.33 -0.99
CA LEU A 269 -10.09 -20.68 -0.30
C LEU A 269 -9.90 -20.71 1.23
N PHE A 270 -8.77 -21.18 1.73
CA PHE A 270 -8.56 -21.40 3.16
C PHE A 270 -7.74 -20.30 3.85
N LYS A 271 -7.06 -19.44 3.11
CA LYS A 271 -6.30 -18.28 3.62
C LYS A 271 -7.13 -17.36 4.55
N PRO A 272 -8.41 -17.04 4.26
CA PRO A 272 -9.22 -16.23 5.18
C PRO A 272 -9.46 -16.88 6.54
N TYR A 273 -9.25 -18.19 6.64
CA TYR A 273 -9.40 -18.98 7.88
C TYR A 273 -8.06 -19.22 8.59
N GLY A 274 -6.97 -18.56 8.15
CA GLY A 274 -5.65 -18.65 8.79
C GLY A 274 -4.80 -19.84 8.37
N PHE A 275 -5.19 -20.62 7.37
CA PHE A 275 -4.42 -21.77 6.90
C PHE A 275 -3.19 -21.32 6.12
N THR A 276 -2.03 -21.84 6.50
CA THR A 276 -0.75 -21.64 5.78
C THR A 276 -0.55 -22.70 4.70
N GLU A 277 0.38 -22.46 3.75
CA GLU A 277 0.73 -23.48 2.74
C GLU A 277 1.20 -24.80 3.35
N SER A 278 1.92 -24.75 4.48
CA SER A 278 2.36 -25.95 5.21
C SER A 278 1.17 -26.76 5.70
N VAL A 279 0.23 -26.11 6.39
CA VAL A 279 -0.99 -26.76 6.91
C VAL A 279 -1.81 -27.37 5.79
N LEU A 280 -1.92 -26.70 4.64
CA LEU A 280 -2.63 -27.24 3.47
C LEU A 280 -1.91 -28.40 2.82
N THR A 281 -0.60 -28.42 2.84
CA THR A 281 0.21 -29.57 2.37
C THR A 281 -0.06 -30.79 3.25
N ASP A 282 -0.10 -30.62 4.56
CA ASP A 282 -0.40 -31.69 5.53
C ASP A 282 -1.86 -32.19 5.39
N LEU A 283 -2.80 -31.25 5.17
CA LEU A 283 -4.19 -31.58 4.86
C LEU A 283 -4.27 -32.47 3.62
N CYS A 284 -3.62 -32.08 2.52
CA CYS A 284 -3.60 -32.87 1.28
C CYS A 284 -2.98 -34.25 1.47
N ALA A 285 -1.88 -34.35 2.21
CA ALA A 285 -1.22 -35.63 2.52
C ALA A 285 -2.13 -36.55 3.35
N SER A 286 -3.06 -35.99 4.14
CA SER A 286 -3.95 -36.75 5.01
C SER A 286 -5.20 -37.28 4.33
N TRP A 287 -5.50 -36.92 3.09
CA TRP A 287 -6.79 -37.20 2.41
C TRP A 287 -7.14 -38.67 2.26
N ASN A 288 -6.15 -39.56 2.33
CA ASN A 288 -6.35 -41.01 2.29
C ASN A 288 -6.15 -41.68 3.66
N GLY A 289 -6.02 -40.85 4.71
CA GLY A 289 -5.81 -41.32 6.08
C GLY A 289 -7.13 -41.55 6.86
N GLN A 290 -6.98 -41.82 8.16
CA GLN A 290 -8.12 -41.98 9.07
C GLN A 290 -8.82 -40.62 9.30
N ALA A 291 -10.16 -40.65 9.42
CA ALA A 291 -10.96 -39.47 9.78
C ALA A 291 -10.62 -38.96 11.20
N GLY A 292 -10.88 -37.69 11.46
CA GLY A 292 -10.68 -37.06 12.78
C GLY A 292 -9.37 -36.34 12.97
N LYS A 293 -8.55 -36.16 11.93
CA LYS A 293 -7.36 -35.26 12.00
C LYS A 293 -7.76 -33.81 12.12
N VAL A 294 -7.04 -33.07 12.98
CA VAL A 294 -7.21 -31.63 13.21
C VAL A 294 -5.99 -30.91 12.65
N PHE A 295 -6.22 -29.79 11.95
CA PHE A 295 -5.19 -28.92 11.39
C PHE A 295 -5.38 -27.53 12.00
N GLN A 296 -4.31 -26.94 12.55
CA GLN A 296 -4.32 -25.62 13.19
C GLN A 296 -3.25 -24.74 12.58
#